data_23d5849ef8d6736a1b31dbb00699a82c
#
_entry.id   23d5849ef8d6736a1b31dbb00699a82c
#
_cell.length_a   1.000
_cell.length_b   1.000
_cell.length_c   1.000
_cell.angle_alpha   90.00
_cell.angle_beta   90.00
_cell.angle_gamma   90.00
#
_symmetry.space_group_name_H-M   'P 1'
#
loop_
_entity.id
_entity.type
_entity.pdbx_description
1 polymer ?
#
loop_
_entity_poly.entity_id
_entity_poly.type
_entity_poly.pdbx_seq_one_letter_code
_entity_poly.pdbx_strand_id
1 'polypeptide(L)'
;AHSAISDVVATLGIAKIISKKAPSVWKASLLTLDKTESLKLIKKESYFCTNEYFYGKSRPYVQTFVCQHPKYQWPLCFDLRHDPKIYLTMPIKELAAAMKKNPKFIRTVRHNKHPIIMHPSYINEFEEYKVIGQEILLKRAKLIKDDEKFAEKISTIKREEAEDKEQTKSQEDVYNEESIYSGSISFDDYNNISPEFHKSEWEKKLSILSKFKDDRLKYFGKKLLYMEKPELLSKEDYKLIHKDTAKKLLSTSNERWNTIHRTYSEIATLREKFER
;
A
#
# COMPACT_ATOMS: atom_id res chain seq x y z
N ALA A 1 -5.95 -22.03 -17.83
CA ALA A 1 -6.67 -20.80 -17.84
C ALA A 1 -5.96 -19.86 -16.90
N HIS A 2 -5.69 -18.71 -17.03
CA HIS A 2 -4.88 -17.66 -16.41
C HIS A 2 -3.64 -17.31 -17.26
N SER A 3 -3.86 -17.06 -18.58
CA SER A 3 -2.84 -16.39 -19.37
C SER A 3 -3.07 -14.87 -19.31
N ALA A 4 -2.00 -14.09 -19.31
CA ALA A 4 -2.07 -12.63 -19.31
C ALA A 4 -2.95 -12.09 -20.48
N ILE A 5 -2.94 -12.76 -21.62
CA ILE A 5 -3.79 -12.41 -22.79
C ILE A 5 -5.26 -12.60 -22.47
N SER A 6 -5.66 -13.72 -21.85
CA SER A 6 -7.05 -13.98 -21.46
C SER A 6 -7.57 -12.93 -20.51
N ASP A 7 -6.74 -12.50 -19.54
CA ASP A 7 -7.09 -11.48 -18.55
C ASP A 7 -7.27 -10.10 -19.22
N VAL A 8 -6.43 -9.76 -20.19
CA VAL A 8 -6.57 -8.52 -20.98
C VAL A 8 -7.85 -8.55 -21.81
N VAL A 9 -8.15 -9.65 -22.51
CA VAL A 9 -9.37 -9.80 -23.32
C VAL A 9 -10.62 -9.68 -22.44
N ALA A 10 -10.63 -10.34 -21.28
CA ALA A 10 -11.75 -10.24 -20.32
C ALA A 10 -11.93 -8.80 -19.82
N THR A 11 -10.84 -8.12 -19.46
CA THR A 11 -10.86 -6.72 -19.01
C THR A 11 -11.42 -5.78 -20.09
N LEU A 12 -10.98 -5.94 -21.34
CA LEU A 12 -11.52 -5.16 -22.48
C LEU A 12 -13.01 -5.46 -22.73
N GLY A 13 -13.43 -6.71 -22.58
CA GLY A 13 -14.83 -7.10 -22.66
C GLY A 13 -15.69 -6.39 -21.64
N ILE A 14 -15.27 -6.38 -20.36
CA ILE A 14 -15.94 -5.67 -19.27
C ILE A 14 -15.98 -4.16 -19.53
N ALA A 15 -14.85 -3.55 -19.92
CA ALA A 15 -14.78 -2.13 -20.25
C ALA A 15 -15.77 -1.74 -21.35
N LYS A 16 -15.88 -2.53 -22.42
CA LYS A 16 -16.87 -2.33 -23.49
C LYS A 16 -18.31 -2.43 -22.99
N ILE A 17 -18.60 -3.36 -22.08
CA ILE A 17 -19.94 -3.50 -21.50
C ILE A 17 -20.28 -2.28 -20.65
N ILE A 18 -19.38 -1.86 -19.76
CA ILE A 18 -19.60 -0.69 -18.89
C ILE A 18 -19.76 0.58 -19.72
N SER A 19 -18.91 0.81 -20.71
CA SER A 19 -18.99 2.01 -21.57
C SER A 19 -20.30 2.13 -22.33
N LYS A 20 -20.91 0.98 -22.72
CA LYS A 20 -22.20 0.96 -23.43
C LYS A 20 -23.39 0.98 -22.50
N LYS A 21 -23.39 0.19 -21.42
CA LYS A 21 -24.55 0.01 -20.54
C LYS A 21 -24.62 1.03 -19.40
N ALA A 22 -23.48 1.59 -18.99
CA ALA A 22 -23.38 2.58 -17.92
C ALA A 22 -22.41 3.72 -18.30
N PRO A 23 -22.73 4.53 -19.34
CA PRO A 23 -21.83 5.56 -19.87
C PRO A 23 -21.48 6.65 -18.84
N SER A 24 -22.37 6.96 -17.91
CA SER A 24 -22.09 7.90 -16.81
C SER A 24 -21.01 7.36 -15.85
N VAL A 25 -21.09 6.08 -15.49
CA VAL A 25 -20.08 5.41 -14.65
C VAL A 25 -18.74 5.36 -15.38
N TRP A 26 -18.78 5.02 -16.68
CA TRP A 26 -17.57 5.01 -17.51
C TRP A 26 -16.89 6.38 -17.56
N LYS A 27 -17.65 7.45 -17.81
CA LYS A 27 -17.14 8.83 -17.80
C LYS A 27 -16.58 9.22 -16.42
N ALA A 28 -17.26 8.86 -15.33
CA ALA A 28 -16.79 9.13 -13.98
C ALA A 28 -15.46 8.41 -13.68
N SER A 29 -15.28 7.17 -14.14
CA SER A 29 -14.02 6.43 -13.97
C SER A 29 -12.86 7.07 -14.75
N LEU A 30 -13.13 7.73 -15.87
CA LEU A 30 -12.11 8.44 -16.66
C LEU A 30 -11.64 9.74 -15.98
N LEU A 31 -12.43 10.35 -15.10
CA LEU A 31 -12.05 11.56 -14.36
C LEU A 31 -10.84 11.32 -13.44
N THR A 32 -10.61 10.10 -13.03
CA THR A 32 -9.53 9.73 -12.11
C THR A 32 -8.32 9.07 -12.78
N LEU A 33 -8.24 9.13 -14.12
CA LEU A 33 -7.10 8.62 -14.88
C LEU A 33 -5.80 9.38 -14.56
N ASP A 34 -5.90 10.70 -14.42
CA ASP A 34 -4.78 11.55 -14.06
C ASP A 34 -4.80 11.87 -12.55
N LYS A 35 -3.68 11.61 -11.88
CA LYS A 35 -3.54 11.87 -10.44
C LYS A 35 -3.66 13.35 -10.07
N THR A 36 -3.23 14.26 -10.96
CA THR A 36 -3.26 15.71 -10.72
C THR A 36 -4.69 16.22 -10.82
N GLU A 37 -5.43 15.79 -11.84
CA GLU A 37 -6.84 16.14 -12.02
C GLU A 37 -7.70 15.55 -10.89
N SER A 38 -7.43 14.32 -10.46
CA SER A 38 -8.07 13.71 -9.29
C SER A 38 -7.86 14.56 -8.03
N LEU A 39 -6.63 15.04 -7.80
CA LEU A 39 -6.32 15.88 -6.64
C LEU A 39 -7.00 17.25 -6.73
N LYS A 40 -7.03 17.87 -7.93
CA LYS A 40 -7.74 19.14 -8.16
C LYS A 40 -9.24 19.00 -7.86
N LEU A 41 -9.86 17.92 -8.35
CA LEU A 41 -11.26 17.61 -8.09
C LEU A 41 -11.55 17.53 -6.57
N ILE A 42 -10.75 16.73 -5.86
CA ILE A 42 -10.88 16.53 -4.40
C ILE A 42 -10.78 17.86 -3.64
N LYS A 43 -9.86 18.74 -4.03
CA LYS A 43 -9.68 20.06 -3.39
C LYS A 43 -10.76 21.07 -3.73
N LYS A 44 -11.22 21.05 -4.98
CA LYS A 44 -12.20 22.03 -5.51
C LYS A 44 -13.59 21.81 -4.94
N GLU A 45 -14.05 20.57 -4.93
CA GLU A 45 -15.42 20.25 -4.53
C GLU A 45 -15.65 20.54 -3.03
N SER A 46 -16.84 21.07 -2.69
CA SER A 46 -17.22 21.24 -1.30
C SER A 46 -17.22 19.92 -0.55
N TYR A 47 -17.78 18.89 -1.16
CA TYR A 47 -17.67 17.49 -0.80
C TYR A 47 -17.78 16.63 -2.05
N PHE A 48 -17.39 15.38 -1.96
CA PHE A 48 -17.45 14.40 -3.05
C PHE A 48 -17.78 13.03 -2.50
N CYS A 49 -18.25 12.13 -3.37
CA CYS A 49 -18.56 10.76 -3.01
C CYS A 49 -17.43 9.84 -3.48
N THR A 50 -17.06 8.86 -2.64
CA THR A 50 -16.17 7.77 -3.02
C THR A 50 -16.83 6.45 -2.74
N ASN A 51 -16.39 5.41 -3.42
CA ASN A 51 -16.80 4.05 -3.13
C ASN A 51 -15.57 3.17 -2.96
N GLU A 52 -15.50 2.48 -1.83
CA GLU A 52 -14.44 1.54 -1.52
C GLU A 52 -15.05 0.14 -1.47
N TYR A 53 -14.30 -0.85 -1.93
CA TYR A 53 -14.74 -2.24 -1.93
C TYR A 53 -13.86 -3.07 -1.00
N PHE A 54 -14.48 -3.58 0.08
CA PHE A 54 -13.80 -4.38 1.08
C PHE A 54 -14.60 -5.63 1.42
N TYR A 55 -13.92 -6.78 1.44
CA TYR A 55 -14.52 -8.06 1.83
C TYR A 55 -15.83 -8.37 1.11
N GLY A 56 -15.87 -8.17 -0.21
CA GLY A 56 -17.04 -8.45 -1.01
C GLY A 56 -18.17 -7.41 -0.91
N LYS A 57 -17.98 -6.30 -0.19
CA LYS A 57 -19.00 -5.27 0.02
C LYS A 57 -18.55 -3.89 -0.46
N SER A 58 -19.44 -3.22 -1.17
CA SER A 58 -19.31 -1.82 -1.54
C SER A 58 -19.58 -0.93 -0.31
N ARG A 59 -18.71 0.06 -0.09
CA ARG A 59 -18.82 1.01 1.01
C ARG A 59 -18.67 2.43 0.48
N PRO A 60 -19.80 3.14 0.33
CA PRO A 60 -19.77 4.53 -0.09
C PRO A 60 -19.38 5.46 1.06
N TYR A 61 -18.70 6.55 0.71
CA TYR A 61 -18.33 7.60 1.64
C TYR A 61 -18.57 8.97 1.01
N VAL A 62 -19.16 9.88 1.78
CA VAL A 62 -19.25 11.30 1.43
C VAL A 62 -18.22 12.05 2.25
N GLN A 63 -17.29 12.72 1.58
CA GLN A 63 -16.10 13.25 2.20
C GLN A 63 -15.81 14.67 1.75
N THR A 64 -15.15 15.43 2.62
CA THR A 64 -14.57 16.72 2.26
C THR A 64 -13.06 16.73 2.51
N PHE A 65 -12.32 17.49 1.71
CA PHE A 65 -10.88 17.63 1.84
C PHE A 65 -10.51 18.35 3.14
N VAL A 66 -9.51 17.84 3.85
CA VAL A 66 -8.91 18.47 5.05
C VAL A 66 -7.52 19.02 4.71
N CYS A 67 -6.58 18.15 4.41
CA CYS A 67 -5.21 18.50 4.07
C CYS A 67 -4.55 17.37 3.26
N GLN A 68 -3.32 17.59 2.80
CA GLN A 68 -2.49 16.53 2.23
C GLN A 68 -1.65 15.87 3.33
N HIS A 69 -1.47 14.56 3.22
CA HIS A 69 -0.55 13.82 4.09
C HIS A 69 0.87 14.36 3.90
N PRO A 70 1.57 14.82 4.96
CA PRO A 70 2.84 15.53 4.81
C PRO A 70 3.92 14.71 4.09
N LYS A 71 3.97 13.39 4.27
CA LYS A 71 4.95 12.51 3.64
C LYS A 71 4.49 11.98 2.28
N TYR A 72 3.28 11.45 2.19
CA TYR A 72 2.82 10.73 0.99
C TYR A 72 2.04 11.60 0.01
N GLN A 73 1.75 12.86 0.35
CA GLN A 73 0.98 13.83 -0.44
C GLN A 73 -0.43 13.33 -0.82
N TRP A 74 -0.93 12.28 -0.17
CA TRP A 74 -2.30 11.81 -0.37
C TRP A 74 -3.30 12.73 0.33
N PRO A 75 -4.46 13.04 -0.28
CA PRO A 75 -5.55 13.74 0.38
C PRO A 75 -6.02 13.01 1.63
N LEU A 76 -6.09 13.74 2.72
CA LEU A 76 -6.76 13.35 3.94
C LEU A 76 -8.12 14.04 3.95
N CYS A 77 -9.18 13.25 4.08
CA CYS A 77 -10.54 13.72 3.93
C CYS A 77 -11.37 13.36 5.16
N PHE A 78 -12.31 14.22 5.51
CA PHE A 78 -13.24 14.00 6.63
C PHE A 78 -14.49 13.31 6.13
N ASP A 79 -14.91 12.24 6.76
CA ASP A 79 -16.15 11.51 6.49
C ASP A 79 -17.32 12.27 7.12
N LEU A 80 -18.22 12.81 6.30
CA LEU A 80 -19.30 13.69 6.69
C LEU A 80 -20.46 12.99 7.44
N ARG A 81 -20.39 11.66 7.67
CA ARG A 81 -21.28 10.98 8.64
C ARG A 81 -21.06 11.51 10.04
N HIS A 82 -19.83 11.84 10.37
CA HIS A 82 -19.47 12.36 11.67
C HIS A 82 -19.81 13.84 11.78
N ASP A 83 -20.21 14.30 12.98
CA ASP A 83 -20.35 15.72 13.24
C ASP A 83 -18.97 16.37 13.48
N PRO A 84 -18.54 17.32 12.63
CA PRO A 84 -17.26 17.98 12.81
C PRO A 84 -17.07 18.66 14.17
N LYS A 85 -18.13 19.20 14.74
CA LYS A 85 -18.10 19.94 16.01
C LYS A 85 -17.48 19.12 17.14
N ILE A 86 -17.60 17.79 17.08
CA ILE A 86 -17.03 16.89 18.09
C ILE A 86 -15.49 16.93 18.04
N TYR A 87 -14.89 17.13 16.86
CA TYR A 87 -13.47 16.96 16.62
C TYR A 87 -12.67 18.26 16.52
N LEU A 88 -13.31 19.35 16.07
CA LEU A 88 -12.65 20.65 15.82
C LEU A 88 -12.00 21.22 17.07
N THR A 89 -12.65 21.09 18.22
CA THR A 89 -12.20 21.63 19.52
C THR A 89 -11.30 20.65 20.29
N MET A 90 -11.20 19.38 19.86
CA MET A 90 -10.40 18.39 20.58
C MET A 90 -8.93 18.80 20.70
N PRO A 91 -8.29 18.59 21.86
CA PRO A 91 -6.85 18.63 21.99
C PRO A 91 -6.17 17.62 21.08
N ILE A 92 -4.96 17.92 20.61
CA ILE A 92 -4.26 17.10 19.60
C ILE A 92 -4.06 15.63 20.05
N LYS A 93 -3.79 15.39 21.33
CA LYS A 93 -3.62 14.02 21.88
C LYS A 93 -4.91 13.22 21.83
N GLU A 94 -6.03 13.83 22.19
CA GLU A 94 -7.35 13.20 22.14
C GLU A 94 -7.78 12.93 20.68
N LEU A 95 -7.52 13.90 19.80
CA LEU A 95 -7.78 13.79 18.38
C LEU A 95 -6.99 12.62 17.75
N ALA A 96 -5.70 12.48 18.08
CA ALA A 96 -4.86 11.37 17.64
C ALA A 96 -5.41 10.01 18.12
N ALA A 97 -5.86 9.94 19.37
CA ALA A 97 -6.49 8.73 19.90
C ALA A 97 -7.83 8.42 19.20
N ALA A 98 -8.65 9.45 18.92
CA ALA A 98 -9.90 9.31 18.18
C ALA A 98 -9.70 8.84 16.74
N MET A 99 -8.63 9.30 16.06
CA MET A 99 -8.29 8.86 14.69
C MET A 99 -7.93 7.38 14.58
N LYS A 100 -7.52 6.74 15.68
CA LYS A 100 -7.22 5.29 15.72
C LYS A 100 -8.48 4.44 15.87
N LYS A 101 -9.59 5.00 16.33
CA LYS A 101 -10.86 4.29 16.57
C LYS A 101 -11.65 4.06 15.26
N ASN A 102 -12.53 3.07 15.27
CA ASN A 102 -13.49 2.84 14.20
C ASN A 102 -14.91 3.23 14.68
N PRO A 103 -15.77 3.71 13.79
CA PRO A 103 -15.52 4.06 12.39
C PRO A 103 -14.62 5.29 12.25
N LYS A 104 -13.72 5.26 11.24
CA LYS A 104 -12.76 6.35 11.01
C LYS A 104 -13.45 7.59 10.44
N PHE A 105 -13.22 8.74 11.06
CA PHE A 105 -13.69 10.04 10.54
C PHE A 105 -12.66 10.72 9.62
N ILE A 106 -11.37 10.38 9.69
CA ILE A 106 -10.35 10.79 8.71
C ILE A 106 -10.01 9.60 7.83
N ARG A 107 -10.17 9.81 6.53
CA ARG A 107 -9.91 8.82 5.48
C ARG A 107 -8.82 9.32 4.53
N THR A 108 -8.03 8.40 4.00
CA THR A 108 -6.99 8.71 3.01
C THR A 108 -7.48 8.33 1.62
N VAL A 109 -7.58 9.31 0.72
CA VAL A 109 -7.91 9.06 -0.69
C VAL A 109 -6.62 8.95 -1.48
N ARG A 110 -6.31 7.75 -1.96
CA ARG A 110 -5.10 7.51 -2.77
C ARG A 110 -5.35 7.91 -4.22
N HIS A 111 -5.27 9.21 -4.50
CA HIS A 111 -5.57 9.81 -5.81
C HIS A 111 -4.70 9.27 -6.97
N ASN A 112 -3.58 8.61 -6.67
CA ASN A 112 -2.70 7.95 -7.64
C ASN A 112 -3.03 6.46 -7.88
N LYS A 113 -4.14 5.96 -7.33
CA LYS A 113 -4.58 4.57 -7.45
C LYS A 113 -6.00 4.44 -8.00
N HIS A 114 -6.37 5.27 -8.95
CA HIS A 114 -7.69 5.29 -9.58
C HIS A 114 -8.85 5.17 -8.58
N PRO A 115 -8.99 6.10 -7.61
CA PRO A 115 -10.12 6.05 -6.70
C PRO A 115 -11.43 6.24 -7.47
N ILE A 116 -12.48 5.56 -7.06
CA ILE A 116 -13.81 5.83 -7.58
C ILE A 116 -14.29 7.12 -6.91
N ILE A 117 -14.30 8.23 -7.66
CA ILE A 117 -14.80 9.51 -7.22
C ILE A 117 -16.08 9.81 -8.02
N MET A 118 -17.15 10.10 -7.31
CA MET A 118 -18.47 10.37 -7.87
C MET A 118 -18.93 11.78 -7.51
N HIS A 119 -19.76 12.33 -8.38
CA HIS A 119 -20.36 13.64 -8.16
C HIS A 119 -21.21 13.67 -6.88
N PRO A 120 -21.30 14.84 -6.17
CA PRO A 120 -22.14 14.99 -4.98
C PRO A 120 -23.59 14.53 -5.13
N SER A 121 -24.17 14.54 -6.34
CA SER A 121 -25.56 14.10 -6.59
C SER A 121 -25.81 12.64 -6.23
N TYR A 122 -24.78 11.79 -6.18
CA TYR A 122 -24.90 10.37 -5.80
C TYR A 122 -25.21 10.16 -4.31
N ILE A 123 -25.23 11.21 -3.50
CA ILE A 123 -25.56 11.13 -2.08
C ILE A 123 -26.92 10.49 -1.82
N ASN A 124 -27.88 10.71 -2.72
CA ASN A 124 -29.23 10.18 -2.60
C ASN A 124 -29.30 8.64 -2.74
N GLU A 125 -28.25 8.02 -3.27
CA GLU A 125 -28.10 6.57 -3.36
C GLU A 125 -27.51 5.95 -2.09
N PHE A 126 -27.08 6.77 -1.12
CA PHE A 126 -26.42 6.32 0.09
C PHE A 126 -27.29 6.61 1.32
N GLU A 127 -28.03 5.62 1.78
CA GLU A 127 -29.01 5.76 2.85
C GLU A 127 -28.47 6.48 4.11
N GLU A 128 -27.25 6.13 4.56
CA GLU A 128 -26.63 6.74 5.75
C GLU A 128 -26.44 8.27 5.60
N TYR A 129 -26.17 8.76 4.39
CA TYR A 129 -25.96 10.18 4.11
C TYR A 129 -27.26 10.89 3.69
N LYS A 130 -28.17 10.17 3.04
CA LYS A 130 -29.49 10.67 2.69
C LYS A 130 -30.27 11.09 3.92
N VAL A 131 -30.22 10.29 5.00
CA VAL A 131 -30.86 10.63 6.29
C VAL A 131 -30.28 11.91 6.89
N ILE A 132 -28.98 12.16 6.74
CA ILE A 132 -28.35 13.40 7.23
C ILE A 132 -28.84 14.62 6.41
N GLY A 133 -29.01 14.44 5.12
CA GLY A 133 -29.46 15.45 4.19
C GLY A 133 -28.35 16.37 3.66
N GLN A 134 -28.54 16.81 2.43
CA GLN A 134 -27.54 17.60 1.69
C GLN A 134 -27.14 18.90 2.38
N GLU A 135 -28.10 19.60 2.98
CA GLU A 135 -27.86 20.89 3.64
C GLU A 135 -26.90 20.72 4.85
N ILE A 136 -27.11 19.69 5.66
CA ILE A 136 -26.27 19.40 6.82
C ILE A 136 -24.88 19.01 6.38
N LEU A 137 -24.76 18.20 5.32
CA LEU A 137 -23.46 17.78 4.77
C LEU A 137 -22.66 18.96 4.22
N LEU A 138 -23.33 19.92 3.53
CA LEU A 138 -22.69 21.16 3.10
C LEU A 138 -22.21 21.99 4.28
N LYS A 139 -23.02 22.13 5.33
CA LYS A 139 -22.62 22.83 6.55
C LYS A 139 -21.41 22.16 7.22
N ARG A 140 -21.42 20.83 7.34
CA ARG A 140 -20.30 20.07 7.89
C ARG A 140 -19.02 20.22 7.05
N ALA A 141 -19.15 20.12 5.73
CA ALA A 141 -18.03 20.30 4.81
C ALA A 141 -17.42 21.70 4.93
N LYS A 142 -18.24 22.73 5.03
CA LYS A 142 -17.81 24.11 5.23
C LYS A 142 -17.04 24.27 6.54
N LEU A 143 -17.55 23.75 7.65
CA LEU A 143 -16.88 23.80 8.95
C LEU A 143 -15.48 23.22 8.90
N ILE A 144 -15.29 22.10 8.19
CA ILE A 144 -13.98 21.46 8.04
C ILE A 144 -13.05 22.29 7.15
N LYS A 145 -13.57 22.80 6.01
CA LYS A 145 -12.74 23.54 5.05
C LYS A 145 -12.29 24.91 5.58
N ASP A 146 -13.10 25.52 6.43
CA ASP A 146 -12.82 26.84 6.99
C ASP A 146 -11.95 26.78 8.26
N ASP A 147 -11.67 25.58 8.81
CA ASP A 147 -10.86 25.42 10.02
C ASP A 147 -9.43 24.98 9.71
N GLU A 148 -8.54 25.95 9.46
CA GLU A 148 -7.11 25.72 9.20
C GLU A 148 -6.43 25.05 10.39
N LYS A 149 -6.82 25.38 11.63
CA LYS A 149 -6.21 24.79 12.84
C LYS A 149 -6.51 23.29 12.92
N PHE A 150 -7.69 22.86 12.51
CA PHE A 150 -8.01 21.45 12.42
C PHE A 150 -7.14 20.73 11.36
N ALA A 151 -6.98 21.33 10.19
CA ALA A 151 -6.11 20.80 9.14
C ALA A 151 -4.64 20.67 9.61
N GLU A 152 -4.12 21.66 10.35
CA GLU A 152 -2.79 21.63 10.95
C GLU A 152 -2.65 20.52 11.99
N LYS A 153 -3.63 20.33 12.89
CA LYS A 153 -3.64 19.23 13.87
C LYS A 153 -3.58 17.87 13.16
N ILE A 154 -4.40 17.65 12.14
CA ILE A 154 -4.42 16.41 11.37
C ILE A 154 -3.07 16.17 10.66
N SER A 155 -2.51 17.22 10.06
CA SER A 155 -1.20 17.15 9.39
C SER A 155 -0.08 16.80 10.39
N THR A 156 -0.07 17.41 11.57
CA THR A 156 0.92 17.14 12.63
C THR A 156 0.83 15.70 13.10
N ILE A 157 -0.38 15.22 13.45
CA ILE A 157 -0.58 13.82 13.86
C ILE A 157 -0.07 12.85 12.79
N LYS A 158 -0.35 13.12 11.50
CA LYS A 158 0.10 12.25 10.41
C LYS A 158 1.58 12.30 10.14
N ARG A 159 2.24 13.43 10.46
CA ARG A 159 3.70 13.55 10.40
C ARG A 159 4.34 12.69 11.48
N GLU A 160 3.92 12.85 12.72
CA GLU A 160 4.40 12.06 13.86
C GLU A 160 4.22 10.56 13.64
N GLU A 161 3.03 10.13 13.18
CA GLU A 161 2.78 8.71 12.83
C GLU A 161 3.72 8.18 11.73
N ALA A 162 4.11 9.02 10.78
CA ALA A 162 5.03 8.62 9.72
C ALA A 162 6.48 8.54 10.20
N GLU A 163 6.90 9.46 11.06
CA GLU A 163 8.22 9.49 11.69
C GLU A 163 8.41 8.30 12.63
N ASP A 164 7.43 8.00 13.48
CA ASP A 164 7.45 6.84 14.38
C ASP A 164 7.58 5.51 13.60
N LYS A 165 6.85 5.39 12.48
CA LYS A 165 6.96 4.21 11.62
C LYS A 165 8.32 4.07 10.95
N GLU A 166 8.98 5.18 10.63
CA GLU A 166 10.34 5.14 10.07
C GLU A 166 11.36 4.73 11.11
N GLN A 167 11.27 5.30 12.31
CA GLN A 167 12.14 4.93 13.42
C GLN A 167 11.97 3.45 13.80
N THR A 168 10.76 2.97 13.88
CA THR A 168 10.48 1.55 14.15
C THR A 168 11.05 0.64 13.07
N LYS A 169 10.89 1.02 11.78
CA LYS A 169 11.48 0.24 10.67
C LYS A 169 13.00 0.25 10.66
N SER A 170 13.63 1.35 11.06
CA SER A 170 15.10 1.43 11.14
C SER A 170 15.69 0.61 12.30
N GLN A 171 14.87 0.26 13.29
CA GLN A 171 15.25 -0.58 14.42
C GLN A 171 14.95 -2.08 14.22
N GLU A 172 14.07 -2.43 13.30
CA GLU A 172 13.86 -3.82 12.92
C GLU A 172 15.07 -4.31 12.11
N ASP A 173 15.62 -5.47 12.47
CA ASP A 173 16.59 -6.20 11.63
C ASP A 173 15.95 -6.49 10.27
N VAL A 174 16.25 -5.65 9.29
CA VAL A 174 15.76 -5.84 7.91
C VAL A 174 16.56 -6.99 7.32
N TYR A 175 15.90 -8.11 7.07
CA TYR A 175 16.53 -9.22 6.38
C TYR A 175 16.95 -8.82 4.96
N ASN A 176 18.07 -9.37 4.53
CA ASN A 176 18.62 -9.04 3.22
C ASN A 176 17.61 -9.22 2.07
N GLU A 177 16.71 -10.22 2.16
CA GLU A 177 15.67 -10.46 1.16
C GLU A 177 14.62 -9.34 1.11
N GLU A 178 14.33 -8.69 2.24
CA GLU A 178 13.40 -7.54 2.28
C GLU A 178 14.09 -6.26 1.78
N SER A 179 15.41 -6.20 1.87
CA SER A 179 16.19 -5.02 1.46
C SER A 179 16.14 -4.74 -0.04
N ILE A 180 15.72 -5.70 -0.87
CA ILE A 180 15.62 -5.52 -2.33
C ILE A 180 14.76 -4.32 -2.73
N TYR A 181 13.79 -3.95 -1.88
CA TYR A 181 12.90 -2.80 -2.11
C TYR A 181 13.34 -1.51 -1.39
N SER A 182 14.49 -1.52 -0.70
CA SER A 182 14.93 -0.39 0.14
C SER A 182 15.54 0.79 -0.62
N GLY A 183 15.59 0.73 -1.95
CA GLY A 183 16.11 1.83 -2.77
C GLY A 183 16.20 1.46 -4.24
N SER A 184 16.52 2.45 -5.07
CA SER A 184 16.77 2.25 -6.51
C SER A 184 18.13 1.62 -6.73
N ILE A 185 18.20 0.68 -7.68
CA ILE A 185 19.46 0.11 -8.18
C ILE A 185 20.09 1.12 -9.14
N SER A 186 21.42 1.21 -9.17
CA SER A 186 22.13 2.09 -10.11
C SER A 186 21.83 1.70 -11.57
N PHE A 187 21.85 2.70 -12.47
CA PHE A 187 21.65 2.46 -13.90
C PHE A 187 22.65 1.44 -14.46
N ASP A 188 23.90 1.53 -14.02
CA ASP A 188 24.98 0.65 -14.45
C ASP A 188 24.77 -0.80 -13.99
N ASP A 189 24.44 -1.00 -12.69
CA ASP A 189 24.13 -2.31 -12.15
C ASP A 189 22.94 -2.96 -12.86
N TYR A 190 21.90 -2.17 -13.16
CA TYR A 190 20.69 -2.69 -13.81
C TYR A 190 20.90 -3.00 -15.29
N ASN A 191 21.49 -2.09 -16.07
CA ASN A 191 21.53 -2.20 -17.52
C ASN A 191 22.77 -2.91 -18.08
N ASN A 192 23.88 -2.91 -17.34
CA ASN A 192 25.16 -3.49 -17.80
C ASN A 192 25.54 -4.73 -17.00
N ILE A 193 25.68 -4.62 -15.69
CA ILE A 193 26.25 -5.69 -14.87
C ILE A 193 25.27 -6.84 -14.66
N SER A 194 23.99 -6.56 -14.37
CA SER A 194 22.98 -7.62 -14.19
C SER A 194 22.78 -8.47 -15.43
N PRO A 195 22.66 -7.93 -16.66
CA PRO A 195 22.58 -8.73 -17.88
C PRO A 195 23.86 -9.56 -18.13
N GLU A 196 25.06 -9.00 -17.85
CA GLU A 196 26.32 -9.75 -17.94
C GLU A 196 26.33 -10.91 -16.96
N PHE A 197 25.93 -10.70 -15.72
CA PHE A 197 25.83 -11.73 -14.68
C PHE A 197 24.88 -12.86 -15.09
N HIS A 198 23.69 -12.54 -15.58
CA HIS A 198 22.70 -13.56 -15.95
C HIS A 198 23.14 -14.43 -17.13
N LYS A 199 23.79 -13.83 -18.13
CA LYS A 199 24.24 -14.53 -19.35
C LYS A 199 25.54 -15.32 -19.19
N SER A 200 26.31 -15.07 -18.13
CA SER A 200 27.63 -15.68 -17.93
C SER A 200 27.53 -17.08 -17.37
N GLU A 201 28.55 -17.89 -17.64
CA GLU A 201 28.75 -19.18 -16.98
C GLU A 201 29.03 -19.01 -15.48
N TRP A 202 28.83 -20.06 -14.69
CA TRP A 202 28.86 -20.01 -13.24
C TRP A 202 30.19 -19.50 -12.66
N GLU A 203 31.31 -19.95 -13.21
CA GLU A 203 32.66 -19.56 -12.78
C GLU A 203 32.90 -18.06 -12.99
N LYS A 204 32.34 -17.50 -14.09
CA LYS A 204 32.45 -16.09 -14.41
C LYS A 204 31.53 -15.23 -13.55
N LYS A 205 30.36 -15.75 -13.13
CA LYS A 205 29.43 -15.04 -12.25
C LYS A 205 30.09 -14.57 -10.96
N LEU A 206 30.95 -15.40 -10.36
CA LEU A 206 31.65 -15.03 -9.12
C LEU A 206 32.51 -13.76 -9.30
N SER A 207 33.23 -13.66 -10.41
CA SER A 207 34.04 -12.46 -10.70
C SER A 207 33.20 -11.22 -10.98
N ILE A 208 32.02 -11.40 -11.60
CA ILE A 208 31.11 -10.30 -11.90
C ILE A 208 30.47 -9.72 -10.63
N LEU A 209 30.30 -10.50 -9.58
CA LEU A 209 29.73 -10.01 -8.30
C LEU A 209 30.51 -8.83 -7.73
N SER A 210 31.82 -8.78 -7.91
CA SER A 210 32.67 -7.67 -7.45
C SER A 210 32.43 -6.37 -8.20
N LYS A 211 31.84 -6.42 -9.42
CA LYS A 211 31.53 -5.26 -10.24
C LYS A 211 30.28 -4.51 -9.77
N PHE A 212 29.34 -5.18 -9.10
CA PHE A 212 28.15 -4.52 -8.57
C PHE A 212 28.53 -3.46 -7.55
N LYS A 213 27.93 -2.28 -7.66
CA LYS A 213 28.03 -1.21 -6.67
C LYS A 213 27.08 -1.42 -5.50
N ASP A 214 25.91 -2.01 -5.80
CA ASP A 214 24.87 -2.29 -4.81
C ASP A 214 25.17 -3.60 -4.05
N ASP A 215 25.38 -3.49 -2.74
CA ASP A 215 25.71 -4.65 -1.88
C ASP A 215 24.56 -5.66 -1.79
N ARG A 216 23.32 -5.23 -2.01
CA ARG A 216 22.17 -6.14 -2.10
C ARG A 216 22.33 -7.11 -3.26
N LEU A 217 22.75 -6.62 -4.43
CA LEU A 217 22.96 -7.46 -5.62
C LEU A 217 24.14 -8.42 -5.42
N LYS A 218 25.19 -7.98 -4.73
CA LYS A 218 26.30 -8.88 -4.34
C LYS A 218 25.80 -10.01 -3.44
N TYR A 219 24.99 -9.67 -2.43
CA TYR A 219 24.43 -10.67 -1.52
C TYR A 219 23.53 -11.66 -2.27
N PHE A 220 22.60 -11.20 -3.09
CA PHE A 220 21.70 -12.06 -3.86
C PHE A 220 22.44 -12.93 -4.87
N GLY A 221 23.46 -12.38 -5.51
CA GLY A 221 24.30 -13.15 -6.42
C GLY A 221 25.07 -14.26 -5.71
N LYS A 222 25.64 -13.99 -4.52
CA LYS A 222 26.26 -15.01 -3.67
C LYS A 222 25.24 -16.05 -3.20
N LYS A 223 24.02 -15.62 -2.85
CA LYS A 223 22.95 -16.53 -2.44
C LYS A 223 22.51 -17.44 -3.59
N LEU A 224 22.46 -16.93 -4.81
CA LEU A 224 22.19 -17.74 -5.99
C LEU A 224 23.30 -18.80 -6.21
N LEU A 225 24.58 -18.42 -6.09
CA LEU A 225 25.69 -19.36 -6.14
C LEU A 225 25.61 -20.40 -5.02
N TYR A 226 25.24 -19.99 -3.81
CA TYR A 226 25.05 -20.91 -2.69
C TYR A 226 23.99 -22.00 -2.99
N MET A 227 22.92 -21.64 -3.70
CA MET A 227 21.86 -22.58 -4.05
C MET A 227 22.21 -23.50 -5.21
N GLU A 228 22.89 -22.98 -6.22
CA GLU A 228 23.10 -23.67 -7.50
C GLU A 228 24.52 -24.26 -7.67
N LYS A 229 25.53 -23.58 -7.12
CA LYS A 229 26.94 -23.92 -7.27
C LYS A 229 27.76 -23.59 -6.01
N PRO A 230 27.43 -24.19 -4.85
CA PRO A 230 28.04 -23.86 -3.58
C PRO A 230 29.56 -24.06 -3.55
N GLU A 231 30.10 -24.97 -4.40
CA GLU A 231 31.53 -25.26 -4.52
C GLU A 231 32.33 -24.05 -5.04
N LEU A 232 31.71 -23.10 -5.70
CA LEU A 232 32.38 -21.90 -6.21
C LEU A 232 32.56 -20.81 -5.15
N LEU A 233 31.82 -20.87 -4.04
CA LEU A 233 31.93 -19.89 -2.97
C LEU A 233 33.17 -20.10 -2.08
N SER A 234 33.65 -18.97 -1.52
CA SER A 234 34.62 -19.05 -0.42
C SER A 234 34.01 -19.76 0.79
N LYS A 235 34.81 -20.36 1.64
CA LYS A 235 34.36 -21.01 2.88
C LYS A 235 33.65 -19.97 3.80
N GLU A 236 34.10 -18.74 3.79
CA GLU A 236 33.54 -17.62 4.57
C GLU A 236 32.17 -17.25 4.07
N ASP A 237 32.02 -17.01 2.76
CA ASP A 237 30.74 -16.67 2.13
C ASP A 237 29.71 -17.78 2.29
N TYR A 238 30.15 -19.04 2.08
CA TYR A 238 29.28 -20.19 2.30
C TYR A 238 28.78 -20.27 3.74
N LYS A 239 29.67 -20.16 4.73
CA LYS A 239 29.28 -20.19 6.16
C LYS A 239 28.34 -19.04 6.53
N LEU A 240 28.59 -17.84 6.02
CA LEU A 240 27.76 -16.67 6.29
C LEU A 240 26.31 -16.90 5.81
N ILE A 241 26.15 -17.29 4.55
CA ILE A 241 24.83 -17.51 3.94
C ILE A 241 24.13 -18.70 4.58
N HIS A 242 24.89 -19.78 4.85
CA HIS A 242 24.36 -20.96 5.51
C HIS A 242 23.81 -20.66 6.90
N LYS A 243 24.58 -19.92 7.73
CA LYS A 243 24.16 -19.48 9.07
C LYS A 243 22.92 -18.59 9.01
N ASP A 244 22.88 -17.63 8.07
CA ASP A 244 21.73 -16.74 7.90
C ASP A 244 20.47 -17.54 7.49
N THR A 245 20.60 -18.45 6.55
CA THR A 245 19.52 -19.34 6.11
C THR A 245 19.03 -20.25 7.25
N ALA A 246 19.97 -20.87 7.99
CA ALA A 246 19.65 -21.73 9.12
C ALA A 246 18.91 -20.94 10.23
N LYS A 247 19.38 -19.74 10.57
CA LYS A 247 18.72 -18.85 11.56
C LYS A 247 17.26 -18.61 11.19
N LYS A 248 16.99 -18.34 9.91
CA LYS A 248 15.61 -18.10 9.42
C LYS A 248 14.75 -19.36 9.46
N LEU A 249 15.25 -20.48 8.96
CA LEU A 249 14.47 -21.72 8.89
C LEU A 249 14.20 -22.34 10.25
N LEU A 250 15.12 -22.20 11.19
CA LEU A 250 15.02 -22.79 12.53
C LEU A 250 14.37 -21.85 13.56
N SER A 251 13.99 -20.63 13.18
CA SER A 251 13.33 -19.70 14.08
C SER A 251 12.03 -20.30 14.62
N THR A 252 11.83 -20.18 15.95
CA THR A 252 10.58 -20.52 16.64
C THR A 252 9.70 -19.29 16.88
N SER A 253 10.17 -18.09 16.50
CA SER A 253 9.43 -16.84 16.61
C SER A 253 8.31 -16.77 15.56
N ASN A 254 7.37 -15.84 15.76
CA ASN A 254 6.31 -15.59 14.79
C ASN A 254 6.83 -14.78 13.59
N GLU A 255 7.55 -15.45 12.70
CA GLU A 255 8.17 -14.87 11.52
C GLU A 255 7.17 -14.63 10.39
N ARG A 256 7.53 -13.73 9.45
CA ARG A 256 6.72 -13.42 8.26
C ARG A 256 6.80 -14.52 7.18
N TRP A 257 7.78 -15.40 7.27
CA TRP A 257 7.98 -16.54 6.37
C TRP A 257 7.69 -17.86 7.08
N ASN A 258 7.64 -18.94 6.31
CA ASN A 258 7.46 -20.26 6.86
C ASN A 258 8.77 -20.75 7.46
N THR A 259 8.75 -21.11 8.74
CA THR A 259 9.82 -21.81 9.43
C THR A 259 9.57 -23.32 9.42
N ILE A 260 10.58 -24.12 9.68
CA ILE A 260 10.43 -25.58 9.79
C ILE A 260 9.41 -25.92 10.88
N HIS A 261 9.49 -25.26 12.04
CA HIS A 261 8.55 -25.48 13.14
C HIS A 261 7.09 -25.17 12.72
N ARG A 262 6.86 -24.05 12.09
CA ARG A 262 5.53 -23.65 11.61
C ARG A 262 4.99 -24.63 10.56
N THR A 263 5.83 -25.04 9.62
CA THR A 263 5.45 -26.00 8.58
C THR A 263 5.00 -27.35 9.18
N TYR A 264 5.74 -27.88 10.15
CA TYR A 264 5.32 -29.11 10.83
C TYR A 264 4.01 -28.95 11.59
N SER A 265 3.80 -27.81 12.26
CA SER A 265 2.53 -27.52 12.97
C SER A 265 1.35 -27.44 12.00
N GLU A 266 1.55 -26.80 10.85
CA GLU A 266 0.52 -26.69 9.81
C GLU A 266 0.20 -28.07 9.20
N ILE A 267 1.21 -28.91 8.93
CA ILE A 267 1.02 -30.29 8.45
C ILE A 267 0.24 -31.11 9.47
N ALA A 268 0.58 -31.04 10.75
CA ALA A 268 -0.16 -31.73 11.80
C ALA A 268 -1.65 -31.33 11.84
N THR A 269 -1.91 -30.02 11.78
CA THR A 269 -3.29 -29.49 11.73
C THR A 269 -4.06 -29.98 10.49
N LEU A 270 -3.40 -30.01 9.32
CA LEU A 270 -4.01 -30.52 8.10
C LEU A 270 -4.32 -32.02 8.18
N ARG A 271 -3.41 -32.83 8.75
CA ARG A 271 -3.66 -34.26 8.98
C ARG A 271 -4.89 -34.48 9.87
N GLU A 272 -4.95 -33.81 11.02
CA GLU A 272 -6.13 -33.89 11.89
C GLU A 272 -7.46 -33.55 11.20
N LYS A 273 -7.40 -32.60 10.25
CA LYS A 273 -8.58 -32.13 9.50
C LYS A 273 -9.02 -33.10 8.41
N PHE A 274 -8.10 -33.79 7.76
CA PHE A 274 -8.39 -34.58 6.55
C PHE A 274 -8.27 -36.11 6.77
N GLU A 275 -7.69 -36.56 7.88
CA GLU A 275 -7.62 -38.00 8.23
C GLU A 275 -8.82 -38.48 9.10
N ARG A 276 -9.90 -37.67 9.18
CA ARG A 276 -11.17 -38.04 9.86
C ARG A 276 -12.15 -38.68 8.92
#